data_6700db37f63e921e8c0325f3aeafff8d
#
_entry.id   6700db37f63e921e8c0325f3aeafff8d
#
_cell.length_a   1.000
_cell.length_b   1.000
_cell.length_c   1.000
_cell.angle_alpha   90.00
_cell.angle_beta   90.00
_cell.angle_gamma   90.00
#
_symmetry.space_group_name_H-M   'P 1'
#
loop_
_entity.id
_entity.type
_entity.pdbx_description
1 polymer ?
#
loop_
_entity_poly.entity_id
_entity_poly.type
_entity_poly.pdbx_seq_one_letter_code
_entity_poly.pdbx_strand_id
1 'polypeptide(L)'
;TLDIESFSTGSIAIDWALGIGGLPKGRIIEVFGPESSGKTTLALSSVAQLQKAGGTCAFVDAEHALDPAYAEKLGINLDDLIISQPDTGEQSLEITDTLVRSGAVDLVVVDSVAALVPKAELEGDMGDSHMGLQARLMSQALRKLTGSISKTNCTVIFINQIRMKIGVMFGSPETTTGGNALKFYSSVRVDIRRIGSIKDKDEVIGNNVKIKVVKNKVAPPFRVVEIEIMYGEGISKLGELIDLGVKEEIVEKSGSWYSYEGERIGQGKENSKNFLKDNPEIAQAVEAKIRSKLGLTKDKNSX
;
A
#
# COMPACT_ATOMS: atom_id res chain seq x y z
N THR A 1 -12.99 -9.61 21.64
CA THR A 1 -12.19 -9.17 20.49
C THR A 1 -12.02 -7.66 20.51
N LEU A 2 -10.78 -7.21 20.52
CA LEU A 2 -10.48 -5.78 20.49
C LEU A 2 -10.83 -5.19 19.14
N ASP A 3 -11.55 -4.07 19.16
CA ASP A 3 -11.85 -3.34 17.92
C ASP A 3 -10.59 -2.58 17.51
N ILE A 4 -9.98 -3.05 16.44
CA ILE A 4 -8.77 -2.41 15.91
C ILE A 4 -9.20 -1.39 14.88
N GLU A 5 -8.82 -0.14 15.08
CA GLU A 5 -9.10 0.91 14.12
C GLU A 5 -8.27 0.72 12.86
N SER A 6 -8.87 1.03 11.72
CA SER A 6 -8.18 0.91 10.45
C SER A 6 -8.56 2.07 9.53
N PHE A 7 -7.81 2.20 8.46
CA PHE A 7 -8.15 3.15 7.40
C PHE A 7 -7.94 2.47 6.05
N SER A 8 -8.74 2.87 5.08
CA SER A 8 -8.74 2.24 3.77
C SER A 8 -7.45 2.50 2.99
N THR A 9 -7.04 1.51 2.21
CA THR A 9 -5.95 1.67 1.25
C THR A 9 -6.39 2.33 -0.04
N GLY A 10 -7.72 2.47 -0.24
CA GLY A 10 -8.28 2.90 -1.51
C GLY A 10 -8.62 1.75 -2.44
N SER A 11 -8.31 0.53 -2.03
CA SER A 11 -8.63 -0.67 -2.80
C SER A 11 -9.52 -1.56 -1.96
N ILE A 12 -10.71 -1.87 -2.48
CA ILE A 12 -11.63 -2.75 -1.77
C ILE A 12 -11.01 -4.14 -1.59
N ALA A 13 -10.34 -4.64 -2.62
CA ALA A 13 -9.73 -5.96 -2.56
C ALA A 13 -8.65 -6.01 -1.49
N ILE A 14 -7.77 -4.99 -1.44
CA ILE A 14 -6.71 -4.98 -0.45
C ILE A 14 -7.29 -4.80 0.96
N ASP A 15 -8.28 -3.94 1.10
CA ASP A 15 -8.93 -3.75 2.41
C ASP A 15 -9.49 -5.07 2.93
N TRP A 16 -10.12 -5.85 2.05
CA TRP A 16 -10.60 -7.18 2.43
C TRP A 16 -9.44 -8.11 2.80
N ALA A 17 -8.36 -8.07 2.01
CA ALA A 17 -7.22 -8.97 2.26
C ALA A 17 -6.56 -8.69 3.61
N LEU A 18 -6.63 -7.46 4.08
CA LEU A 18 -6.04 -7.08 5.36
C LEU A 18 -6.89 -7.55 6.56
N GLY A 19 -8.12 -7.93 6.32
CA GLY A 19 -8.93 -8.62 7.32
C GLY A 19 -9.72 -7.73 8.27
N ILE A 20 -9.33 -6.46 8.40
CA ILE A 20 -10.02 -5.51 9.29
C ILE A 20 -10.55 -4.31 8.53
N GLY A 21 -10.56 -4.39 7.19
CA GLY A 21 -11.12 -3.32 6.36
C GLY A 21 -10.13 -2.26 5.96
N GLY A 22 -8.85 -2.47 6.21
CA GLY A 22 -7.82 -1.53 5.84
C GLY A 22 -6.56 -1.73 6.64
N LEU A 23 -5.69 -0.74 6.60
CA LEU A 23 -4.44 -0.78 7.35
C LEU A 23 -4.70 -0.45 8.83
N PRO A 24 -4.10 -1.20 9.77
CA PRO A 24 -4.33 -0.92 11.19
C PRO A 24 -3.67 0.37 11.63
N LYS A 25 -4.38 1.16 12.40
CA LYS A 25 -3.80 2.37 12.99
C LYS A 25 -2.83 2.00 14.11
N GLY A 26 -1.81 2.80 14.27
CA GLY A 26 -0.86 2.63 15.36
C GLY A 26 0.03 1.41 15.23
N ARG A 27 0.41 1.07 14.00
CA ARG A 27 1.24 -0.10 13.75
C ARG A 27 2.30 0.20 12.69
N ILE A 28 3.32 -0.61 12.69
CA ILE A 28 4.34 -0.59 11.64
C ILE A 28 3.91 -1.55 10.55
N ILE A 29 3.95 -1.09 9.30
CA ILE A 29 3.53 -1.86 8.15
C ILE A 29 4.66 -1.86 7.13
N GLU A 30 4.98 -3.02 6.58
CA GLU A 30 5.96 -3.13 5.50
C GLU A 30 5.27 -3.50 4.21
N VAL A 31 5.54 -2.71 3.16
CA VAL A 31 5.08 -3.01 1.80
C VAL A 31 6.34 -3.27 0.99
N PHE A 32 6.46 -4.47 0.43
CA PHE A 32 7.69 -4.83 -0.26
C PHE A 32 7.40 -5.55 -1.56
N GLY A 33 8.38 -5.51 -2.45
CA GLY A 33 8.29 -6.17 -3.74
C GLY A 33 9.37 -5.66 -4.68
N PRO A 34 9.40 -6.22 -5.90
CA PRO A 34 10.38 -5.77 -6.89
C PRO A 34 10.15 -4.33 -7.31
N GLU A 35 11.13 -3.78 -8.00
CA GLU A 35 11.02 -2.43 -8.55
C GLU A 35 9.82 -2.35 -9.49
N SER A 36 9.14 -1.21 -9.48
CA SER A 36 8.00 -0.94 -10.37
C SER A 36 6.84 -1.91 -10.17
N SER A 37 6.68 -2.42 -8.96
CA SER A 37 5.57 -3.33 -8.66
C SER A 37 4.32 -2.63 -8.16
N GLY A 38 4.41 -1.32 -7.85
CA GLY A 38 3.25 -0.57 -7.35
C GLY A 38 3.29 -0.26 -5.87
N LYS A 39 4.43 -0.45 -5.22
CA LYS A 39 4.56 -0.21 -3.78
C LYS A 39 4.24 1.24 -3.41
N THR A 40 4.84 2.18 -4.13
CA THR A 40 4.63 3.60 -3.86
C THR A 40 3.19 3.99 -4.17
N THR A 41 2.61 3.44 -5.24
CA THR A 41 1.22 3.71 -5.58
C THR A 41 0.29 3.27 -4.45
N LEU A 42 0.53 2.10 -3.88
CA LEU A 42 -0.30 1.63 -2.76
C LEU A 42 -0.18 2.57 -1.56
N ALA A 43 1.04 2.99 -1.24
CA ALA A 43 1.24 3.89 -0.12
C ALA A 43 0.57 5.25 -0.38
N LEU A 44 0.72 5.79 -1.59
CA LEU A 44 0.12 7.07 -1.93
C LEU A 44 -1.41 7.00 -1.93
N SER A 45 -1.96 5.88 -2.40
CA SER A 45 -3.40 5.67 -2.35
C SER A 45 -3.90 5.69 -0.90
N SER A 46 -3.14 5.06 -0.01
CA SER A 46 -3.49 5.03 1.42
C SER A 46 -3.43 6.43 2.03
N VAL A 47 -2.43 7.22 1.64
CA VAL A 47 -2.32 8.63 2.07
C VAL A 47 -3.56 9.42 1.64
N ALA A 48 -3.95 9.26 0.36
CA ALA A 48 -5.10 10.00 -0.16
C ALA A 48 -6.37 9.67 0.62
N GLN A 49 -6.56 8.39 0.94
CA GLN A 49 -7.75 7.98 1.70
C GLN A 49 -7.75 8.56 3.10
N LEU A 50 -6.59 8.54 3.75
CA LEU A 50 -6.53 9.05 5.12
C LEU A 50 -6.72 10.57 5.16
N GLN A 51 -6.19 11.27 4.16
CA GLN A 51 -6.44 12.71 4.05
C GLN A 51 -7.92 13.01 3.89
N LYS A 52 -8.62 12.22 3.07
CA LYS A 52 -10.08 12.40 2.90
C LYS A 52 -10.83 12.20 4.21
N ALA A 53 -10.30 11.33 5.07
CA ALA A 53 -10.92 11.08 6.37
C ALA A 53 -10.50 12.09 7.43
N GLY A 54 -9.75 13.12 7.05
CA GLY A 54 -9.34 14.17 7.96
C GLY A 54 -8.00 13.97 8.63
N GLY A 55 -7.27 12.92 8.24
CA GLY A 55 -5.98 12.64 8.83
C GLY A 55 -4.84 13.45 8.23
N THR A 56 -3.76 13.59 8.98
CA THR A 56 -2.56 14.29 8.56
C THR A 56 -1.49 13.27 8.23
N CYS A 57 -0.86 13.43 7.06
CA CYS A 57 0.10 12.45 6.56
C CYS A 57 1.43 13.11 6.24
N ALA A 58 2.50 12.33 6.38
CA ALA A 58 3.85 12.75 6.04
C ALA A 58 4.49 11.71 5.12
N PHE A 59 5.36 12.18 4.24
CA PHE A 59 6.09 11.32 3.31
C PHE A 59 7.58 11.62 3.45
N VAL A 60 8.32 10.65 3.95
CA VAL A 60 9.77 10.75 4.09
C VAL A 60 10.38 10.12 2.84
N ASP A 61 10.79 10.97 1.91
CA ASP A 61 11.22 10.58 0.57
C ASP A 61 12.75 10.40 0.55
N ALA A 62 13.21 9.26 1.06
CA ALA A 62 14.63 8.99 1.15
C ALA A 62 15.26 8.72 -0.20
N GLU A 63 14.48 8.39 -1.21
CA GLU A 63 14.98 8.18 -2.56
C GLU A 63 15.01 9.46 -3.38
N HIS A 64 14.38 10.53 -2.88
CA HIS A 64 14.25 11.80 -3.60
C HIS A 64 13.57 11.59 -4.95
N ALA A 65 12.53 10.77 -4.98
CA ALA A 65 11.89 10.34 -6.21
C ALA A 65 10.37 10.52 -6.24
N LEU A 66 9.82 11.18 -5.23
CA LEU A 66 8.37 11.40 -5.21
C LEU A 66 7.97 12.32 -6.37
N ASP A 67 6.99 11.88 -7.14
CA ASP A 67 6.44 12.64 -8.25
C ASP A 67 5.19 13.39 -7.77
N PRO A 68 5.27 14.72 -7.59
CA PRO A 68 4.10 15.45 -7.07
C PRO A 68 2.89 15.40 -7.99
N ALA A 69 3.12 15.42 -9.30
CA ALA A 69 1.99 15.39 -10.24
C ALA A 69 1.25 14.06 -10.15
N TYR A 70 1.99 12.96 -10.01
CA TYR A 70 1.36 11.65 -9.85
C TYR A 70 0.60 11.57 -8.52
N ALA A 71 1.20 12.09 -7.45
CA ALA A 71 0.52 12.08 -6.15
C ALA A 71 -0.81 12.83 -6.22
N GLU A 72 -0.82 13.98 -6.89
CA GLU A 72 -2.07 14.73 -7.06
C GLU A 72 -3.11 13.95 -7.85
N LYS A 73 -2.67 13.23 -8.88
CA LYS A 73 -3.61 12.42 -9.67
C LYS A 73 -4.25 11.32 -8.84
N LEU A 74 -3.53 10.84 -7.82
CA LEU A 74 -4.08 9.81 -6.93
C LEU A 74 -5.00 10.39 -5.85
N GLY A 75 -5.16 11.68 -5.82
CA GLY A 75 -6.07 12.33 -4.89
C GLY A 75 -5.42 12.96 -3.68
N ILE A 76 -4.10 13.02 -3.65
CA ILE A 76 -3.39 13.62 -2.52
C ILE A 76 -3.43 15.14 -2.62
N ASN A 77 -3.75 15.78 -1.50
CA ASN A 77 -3.63 17.22 -1.37
C ASN A 77 -2.22 17.52 -0.93
N LEU A 78 -1.39 18.03 -1.87
CA LEU A 78 0.02 18.28 -1.61
C LEU A 78 0.24 19.39 -0.58
N ASP A 79 -0.69 20.35 -0.52
CA ASP A 79 -0.56 21.44 0.45
C ASP A 79 -0.66 20.94 1.89
N ASP A 80 -1.35 19.83 2.10
CA ASP A 80 -1.52 19.25 3.43
C ASP A 80 -0.56 18.10 3.70
N LEU A 81 0.27 17.73 2.74
CA LEU A 81 1.21 16.62 2.92
C LEU A 81 2.55 17.16 3.40
N ILE A 82 3.04 16.62 4.51
CA ILE A 82 4.37 16.95 5.01
C ILE A 82 5.37 16.12 4.22
N ILE A 83 6.28 16.77 3.51
CA ILE A 83 7.29 16.08 2.71
C ILE A 83 8.67 16.40 3.25
N SER A 84 9.49 15.37 3.44
CA SER A 84 10.86 15.52 3.89
C SER A 84 11.76 14.68 2.99
N GLN A 85 12.93 15.23 2.61
CA GLN A 85 13.88 14.54 1.76
C GLN A 85 15.25 14.51 2.42
N PRO A 86 15.41 13.64 3.43
CA PRO A 86 16.68 13.56 4.15
C PRO A 86 17.78 12.91 3.33
N ASP A 87 19.02 13.10 3.78
CA ASP A 87 20.20 12.59 3.07
C ASP A 87 20.76 11.31 3.65
N THR A 88 20.51 11.02 4.93
CA THR A 88 21.06 9.82 5.58
C THR A 88 19.95 8.98 6.19
N GLY A 89 20.29 7.71 6.45
CA GLY A 89 19.36 6.82 7.13
C GLY A 89 19.02 7.29 8.53
N GLU A 90 20.03 7.76 9.27
CA GLU A 90 19.80 8.28 10.64
C GLU A 90 18.83 9.45 10.61
N GLN A 91 19.05 10.38 9.68
CA GLN A 91 18.20 11.54 9.53
C GLN A 91 16.75 11.15 9.18
N SER A 92 16.60 10.19 8.25
CA SER A 92 15.28 9.72 7.85
C SER A 92 14.52 9.12 9.03
N LEU A 93 15.18 8.28 9.80
CA LEU A 93 14.52 7.59 10.90
C LEU A 93 14.27 8.52 12.06
N GLU A 94 15.16 9.50 12.28
CA GLU A 94 14.95 10.50 13.32
C GLU A 94 13.77 11.40 12.97
N ILE A 95 13.66 11.82 11.72
CA ILE A 95 12.51 12.61 11.26
C ILE A 95 11.23 11.80 11.46
N THR A 96 11.26 10.52 11.08
CA THR A 96 10.10 9.65 11.24
C THR A 96 9.67 9.58 12.71
N ASP A 97 10.63 9.35 13.60
CA ASP A 97 10.32 9.24 15.03
C ASP A 97 9.78 10.56 15.58
N THR A 98 10.35 11.68 15.14
CA THR A 98 9.88 13.00 15.59
C THR A 98 8.43 13.22 15.15
N LEU A 99 8.12 12.87 13.89
CA LEU A 99 6.76 13.03 13.38
C LEU A 99 5.78 12.15 14.17
N VAL A 100 6.18 10.91 14.46
CA VAL A 100 5.34 10.00 15.24
C VAL A 100 5.10 10.55 16.65
N ARG A 101 6.17 11.01 17.31
CA ARG A 101 6.07 11.49 18.68
C ARG A 101 5.27 12.78 18.81
N SER A 102 5.18 13.54 17.73
CA SER A 102 4.47 14.83 17.79
C SER A 102 2.98 14.68 18.13
N GLY A 103 2.42 13.51 17.83
CA GLY A 103 0.99 13.32 18.02
C GLY A 103 0.12 14.03 16.98
N ALA A 104 0.72 14.75 16.05
CA ALA A 104 0.00 15.55 15.07
C ALA A 104 -0.14 14.84 13.72
N VAL A 105 0.54 13.72 13.53
CA VAL A 105 0.58 13.01 12.26
C VAL A 105 -0.03 11.63 12.45
N ASP A 106 -0.92 11.24 11.54
CA ASP A 106 -1.61 9.96 11.61
C ASP A 106 -0.92 8.86 10.81
N LEU A 107 -0.18 9.25 9.78
CA LEU A 107 0.50 8.29 8.91
C LEU A 107 1.81 8.89 8.42
N VAL A 108 2.88 8.10 8.54
CA VAL A 108 4.17 8.45 7.95
C VAL A 108 4.54 7.34 6.97
N VAL A 109 4.84 7.71 5.72
CA VAL A 109 5.35 6.78 4.72
C VAL A 109 6.84 7.02 4.57
N VAL A 110 7.64 5.96 4.65
CA VAL A 110 9.09 6.03 4.44
C VAL A 110 9.43 5.27 3.16
N ASP A 111 9.86 5.97 2.14
CA ASP A 111 10.16 5.39 0.84
C ASP A 111 11.61 5.71 0.47
N SER A 112 12.49 4.79 0.50
CA SER A 112 12.33 3.38 0.82
C SER A 112 13.46 2.94 1.75
N VAL A 113 13.31 1.77 2.34
CA VAL A 113 14.33 1.24 3.25
C VAL A 113 15.68 1.10 2.56
N ALA A 114 15.68 0.72 1.28
CA ALA A 114 16.91 0.54 0.52
C ALA A 114 17.74 1.83 0.43
N ALA A 115 17.06 2.99 0.50
CA ALA A 115 17.74 4.29 0.40
C ALA A 115 18.16 4.82 1.77
N LEU A 116 17.90 4.09 2.87
CA LEU A 116 18.30 4.53 4.21
C LEU A 116 19.76 4.17 4.46
N VAL A 117 20.64 4.95 3.84
CA VAL A 117 22.09 4.72 3.93
C VAL A 117 22.63 5.38 5.20
N PRO A 118 23.33 4.63 6.06
CA PRO A 118 23.89 5.25 7.26
C PRO A 118 24.89 6.35 6.92
N LYS A 119 24.97 7.35 7.80
CA LYS A 119 25.88 8.47 7.61
C LYS A 119 27.34 8.01 7.46
N ALA A 120 27.74 7.03 8.26
CA ALA A 120 29.10 6.51 8.20
C ALA A 120 29.44 5.95 6.83
N GLU A 121 28.46 5.33 6.15
CA GLU A 121 28.68 4.79 4.81
C GLU A 121 28.86 5.91 3.78
N LEU A 122 28.10 7.01 3.93
CA LEU A 122 28.24 8.15 3.02
C LEU A 122 29.57 8.86 3.17
N GLU A 123 30.09 8.93 4.40
CA GLU A 123 31.33 9.65 4.70
C GLU A 123 32.57 8.77 4.60
N GLY A 124 32.38 7.45 4.51
CA GLY A 124 33.49 6.52 4.51
C GLY A 124 34.26 6.52 3.20
N ASP A 125 35.51 6.07 3.27
CA ASP A 125 36.33 5.92 2.10
C ASP A 125 35.90 4.70 1.29
N MET A 126 36.19 4.74 -0.01
CA MET A 126 35.94 3.60 -0.87
C MET A 126 36.71 2.38 -0.32
N GLY A 127 36.03 1.28 -0.16
CA GLY A 127 36.63 0.07 0.38
C GLY A 127 36.41 -0.14 1.86
N ASP A 128 35.90 0.86 2.57
CA ASP A 128 35.53 0.67 3.98
C ASP A 128 34.42 -0.36 4.09
N SER A 129 34.50 -1.18 5.12
CA SER A 129 33.48 -2.21 5.37
C SER A 129 32.42 -1.64 6.29
N HIS A 130 31.17 -1.58 5.80
CA HIS A 130 30.05 -1.11 6.60
C HIS A 130 28.95 -2.17 6.67
N MET A 131 29.36 -3.43 6.67
CA MET A 131 28.43 -4.56 6.69
C MET A 131 27.61 -4.52 7.97
N GLY A 132 26.28 -4.61 7.80
CA GLY A 132 25.38 -4.66 8.93
C GLY A 132 25.00 -3.33 9.52
N LEU A 133 25.58 -2.22 9.07
CA LEU A 133 25.23 -0.92 9.62
C LEU A 133 23.78 -0.56 9.39
N GLN A 134 23.28 -0.79 8.16
CA GLN A 134 21.89 -0.48 7.86
C GLN A 134 20.94 -1.35 8.70
N ALA A 135 21.26 -2.63 8.82
CA ALA A 135 20.43 -3.53 9.61
C ALA A 135 20.42 -3.12 11.08
N ARG A 136 21.57 -2.73 11.61
CA ARG A 136 21.67 -2.28 13.00
C ARG A 136 20.87 -0.99 13.21
N LEU A 137 21.01 -0.06 12.28
CA LEU A 137 20.28 1.20 12.33
C LEU A 137 18.77 0.94 12.33
N MET A 138 18.31 0.03 11.48
CA MET A 138 16.89 -0.30 11.40
C MET A 138 16.42 -0.94 12.71
N SER A 139 17.21 -1.86 13.28
CA SER A 139 16.80 -2.51 14.52
C SER A 139 16.64 -1.51 15.66
N GLN A 140 17.59 -0.59 15.80
CA GLN A 140 17.53 0.42 16.85
C GLN A 140 16.36 1.36 16.65
N ALA A 141 16.15 1.81 15.41
CA ALA A 141 15.10 2.76 15.11
C ALA A 141 13.71 2.15 15.30
N LEU A 142 13.53 0.89 14.86
CA LEU A 142 12.22 0.26 14.96
C LEU A 142 11.85 -0.03 16.42
N ARG A 143 12.84 -0.37 17.24
CA ARG A 143 12.57 -0.54 18.66
C ARG A 143 12.05 0.75 19.28
N LYS A 144 12.70 1.87 18.96
CA LYS A 144 12.30 3.17 19.46
C LYS A 144 10.92 3.58 18.90
N LEU A 145 10.71 3.37 17.60
CA LEU A 145 9.45 3.72 16.95
C LEU A 145 8.26 2.96 17.55
N THR A 146 8.47 1.69 17.90
CA THR A 146 7.40 0.90 18.49
C THR A 146 6.88 1.55 19.75
N GLY A 147 7.80 2.04 20.60
CA GLY A 147 7.40 2.75 21.80
C GLY A 147 6.68 4.06 21.51
N SER A 148 7.17 4.81 20.54
CA SER A 148 6.55 6.08 20.16
C SER A 148 5.16 5.88 19.57
N ILE A 149 5.02 4.88 18.71
CA ILE A 149 3.75 4.57 18.06
C ILE A 149 2.67 4.20 19.09
N SER A 150 3.06 3.44 20.11
CA SER A 150 2.09 3.00 21.11
C SER A 150 1.47 4.17 21.87
N LYS A 151 2.14 5.32 21.90
CA LYS A 151 1.65 6.49 22.63
C LYS A 151 0.80 7.42 21.77
N THR A 152 0.95 7.37 20.43
CA THR A 152 0.32 8.36 19.56
C THR A 152 -0.66 7.77 18.55
N ASN A 153 -0.71 6.46 18.40
CA ASN A 153 -1.57 5.78 17.45
C ASN A 153 -1.26 6.14 15.98
N CYS A 154 -0.03 6.59 15.71
CA CYS A 154 0.42 6.91 14.35
C CYS A 154 0.81 5.63 13.64
N THR A 155 0.48 5.52 12.35
CA THR A 155 0.86 4.38 11.52
C THR A 155 2.09 4.74 10.71
N VAL A 156 3.02 3.80 10.58
CA VAL A 156 4.22 4.01 9.76
C VAL A 156 4.28 2.91 8.71
N ILE A 157 4.31 3.31 7.43
CA ILE A 157 4.47 2.39 6.32
C ILE A 157 5.90 2.49 5.82
N PHE A 158 6.63 1.37 5.85
CA PHE A 158 7.95 1.27 5.25
C PHE A 158 7.84 0.57 3.90
N ILE A 159 8.33 1.23 2.86
CA ILE A 159 8.40 0.64 1.52
C ILE A 159 9.78 0.02 1.38
N ASN A 160 9.83 -1.24 0.96
CA ASN A 160 11.07 -1.99 0.89
C ASN A 160 11.22 -2.69 -0.45
N GLN A 161 12.45 -3.01 -0.80
CA GLN A 161 12.76 -3.69 -2.04
C GLN A 161 13.14 -5.14 -1.75
N ILE A 162 13.01 -5.98 -2.76
CA ILE A 162 13.46 -7.35 -2.69
C ILE A 162 14.88 -7.41 -3.25
N ARG A 163 15.75 -8.14 -2.57
CA ARG A 163 17.08 -8.46 -3.08
C ARG A 163 17.26 -9.97 -3.06
N MET A 164 18.20 -10.45 -3.88
CA MET A 164 18.50 -11.88 -3.97
C MET A 164 19.65 -12.22 -3.05
N LYS A 165 19.48 -13.25 -2.24
CA LYS A 165 20.58 -13.77 -1.41
C LYS A 165 21.48 -14.63 -2.27
N ILE A 166 22.79 -14.44 -2.13
CA ILE A 166 23.79 -15.23 -2.85
C ILE A 166 24.02 -16.54 -2.09
N GLY A 167 24.02 -17.65 -2.82
CA GLY A 167 24.38 -18.94 -2.26
C GLY A 167 23.30 -19.67 -1.51
N VAL A 168 22.05 -19.26 -1.66
CA VAL A 168 20.94 -19.98 -1.01
C VAL A 168 20.68 -21.27 -1.76
N MET A 169 20.78 -22.40 -1.06
CA MET A 169 20.54 -23.72 -1.65
C MET A 169 19.12 -24.24 -1.36
N PHE A 170 18.51 -23.79 -0.29
CA PHE A 170 17.16 -24.19 0.11
C PHE A 170 16.33 -22.97 0.40
N GLY A 171 15.02 -23.06 0.09
CA GLY A 171 14.11 -21.96 0.30
C GLY A 171 14.25 -20.89 -0.76
N SER A 172 13.58 -19.75 -0.54
CA SER A 172 13.61 -18.66 -1.48
C SER A 172 14.91 -17.86 -1.36
N PRO A 173 15.56 -17.53 -2.48
CA PRO A 173 16.74 -16.65 -2.42
C PRO A 173 16.37 -15.19 -2.21
N GLU A 174 15.09 -14.86 -2.26
CA GLU A 174 14.65 -13.46 -2.10
C GLU A 174 14.68 -13.05 -0.63
N THR A 175 15.09 -11.81 -0.40
CA THR A 175 15.04 -11.21 0.93
C THR A 175 14.82 -9.71 0.76
N THR A 176 14.38 -9.06 1.84
CA THR A 176 14.19 -7.61 1.81
C THR A 176 15.45 -6.91 2.32
N THR A 177 15.59 -5.63 1.97
CA THR A 177 16.74 -4.85 2.43
C THR A 177 16.55 -4.43 3.89
N GLY A 178 17.68 -4.12 4.55
CA GLY A 178 17.65 -3.60 5.92
C GLY A 178 17.66 -4.65 7.01
N GLY A 179 17.90 -5.92 6.68
CA GLY A 179 17.97 -6.98 7.66
C GLY A 179 16.59 -7.51 8.02
N ASN A 180 16.49 -8.12 9.21
CA ASN A 180 15.27 -8.81 9.63
C ASN A 180 14.40 -7.99 10.57
N ALA A 181 14.79 -6.76 10.90
CA ALA A 181 14.05 -5.99 11.90
C ALA A 181 12.61 -5.71 11.49
N LEU A 182 12.39 -5.35 10.21
CA LEU A 182 11.04 -5.08 9.73
C LEU A 182 10.17 -6.33 9.74
N LYS A 183 10.76 -7.49 9.47
CA LYS A 183 10.00 -8.75 9.57
C LYS A 183 9.49 -8.95 10.99
N PHE A 184 10.29 -8.57 11.97
CA PHE A 184 9.94 -8.76 13.39
C PHE A 184 8.97 -7.69 13.88
N TYR A 185 9.25 -6.41 13.59
CA TYR A 185 8.49 -5.30 14.16
C TYR A 185 7.21 -4.98 13.42
N SER A 186 7.09 -5.34 12.14
CA SER A 186 5.89 -5.06 11.38
C SER A 186 4.71 -5.88 11.88
N SER A 187 3.55 -5.24 12.05
CA SER A 187 2.32 -5.96 12.36
C SER A 187 1.70 -6.53 11.10
N VAL A 188 1.94 -5.90 9.95
CA VAL A 188 1.42 -6.32 8.66
C VAL A 188 2.54 -6.21 7.64
N ARG A 189 2.68 -7.25 6.82
CA ARG A 189 3.64 -7.24 5.71
C ARG A 189 2.90 -7.61 4.43
N VAL A 190 3.06 -6.77 3.42
CA VAL A 190 2.33 -6.91 2.15
C VAL A 190 3.34 -7.08 1.02
N ASP A 191 3.23 -8.19 0.30
CA ASP A 191 4.04 -8.50 -0.88
C ASP A 191 3.26 -8.06 -2.11
N ILE A 192 3.88 -7.21 -2.95
CA ILE A 192 3.21 -6.74 -4.15
C ILE A 192 4.09 -7.01 -5.36
N ARG A 193 3.51 -7.66 -6.41
CA ARG A 193 4.23 -8.07 -7.60
C ARG A 193 3.41 -7.81 -8.84
N ARG A 194 4.08 -7.33 -9.87
CA ARG A 194 3.45 -7.20 -11.19
C ARG A 194 3.34 -8.60 -11.81
N ILE A 195 2.16 -8.92 -12.35
CA ILE A 195 1.94 -10.23 -12.98
C ILE A 195 1.56 -10.16 -14.44
N GLY A 196 1.34 -8.96 -14.97
CA GLY A 196 1.02 -8.82 -16.38
C GLY A 196 0.77 -7.38 -16.75
N SER A 197 0.64 -7.15 -18.05
CA SER A 197 0.33 -5.83 -18.59
C SER A 197 -1.13 -5.75 -18.98
N ILE A 198 -1.70 -4.55 -18.89
CA ILE A 198 -3.04 -4.26 -19.35
C ILE A 198 -2.89 -3.46 -20.64
N LYS A 199 -3.51 -3.94 -21.71
CA LYS A 199 -3.41 -3.29 -23.00
C LYS A 199 -4.78 -2.81 -23.49
N ASP A 200 -4.76 -1.67 -24.15
CA ASP A 200 -5.91 -1.17 -24.89
C ASP A 200 -5.43 -0.93 -26.31
N LYS A 201 -5.91 -1.76 -27.24
CA LYS A 201 -5.47 -1.76 -28.66
C LYS A 201 -3.96 -1.97 -28.69
N ASP A 202 -3.14 -2.36 -28.60
CA ASP A 202 -1.68 -2.56 -28.65
C ASP A 202 -0.89 -1.65 -27.72
N GLU A 203 -1.56 -0.74 -27.03
CA GLU A 203 -0.88 0.16 -26.10
C GLU A 203 -1.00 -0.36 -24.68
N VAL A 204 0.12 -0.41 -23.94
CA VAL A 204 0.10 -0.81 -22.54
C VAL A 204 -0.39 0.37 -21.71
N ILE A 205 -1.49 0.18 -21.00
CA ILE A 205 -2.11 1.26 -20.22
C ILE A 205 -2.03 1.04 -18.71
N GLY A 206 -1.52 -0.11 -18.29
CA GLY A 206 -1.39 -0.38 -16.87
C GLY A 206 -0.83 -1.77 -16.62
N ASN A 207 -0.88 -2.18 -15.37
CA ASN A 207 -0.38 -3.48 -14.94
C ASN A 207 -1.37 -4.18 -14.04
N ASN A 208 -1.43 -5.51 -14.17
CA ASN A 208 -2.05 -6.34 -13.17
C ASN A 208 -1.03 -6.65 -12.09
N VAL A 209 -1.44 -6.51 -10.83
CA VAL A 209 -0.56 -6.74 -9.70
C VAL A 209 -1.20 -7.74 -8.76
N LYS A 210 -0.34 -8.59 -8.20
CA LYS A 210 -0.74 -9.58 -7.21
C LYS A 210 -0.28 -9.10 -5.84
N ILE A 211 -1.19 -9.11 -4.89
CA ILE A 211 -0.92 -8.64 -3.54
C ILE A 211 -1.20 -9.77 -2.57
N LYS A 212 -0.21 -10.07 -1.74
CA LYS A 212 -0.31 -11.13 -0.75
C LYS A 212 0.05 -10.56 0.62
N VAL A 213 -0.82 -10.79 1.59
CA VAL A 213 -0.54 -10.37 2.98
C VAL A 213 0.20 -11.51 3.64
N VAL A 214 1.53 -11.37 3.76
CA VAL A 214 2.39 -12.47 4.20
C VAL A 214 2.59 -12.51 5.71
N LYS A 215 2.23 -11.41 6.40
CA LYS A 215 2.22 -11.38 7.86
C LYS A 215 1.08 -10.48 8.30
N ASN A 216 0.32 -10.92 9.30
CA ASN A 216 -0.80 -10.14 9.77
C ASN A 216 -1.06 -10.48 11.23
N LYS A 217 -0.79 -9.54 12.14
CA LYS A 217 -1.04 -9.73 13.55
C LYS A 217 -2.47 -9.35 13.96
N VAL A 218 -3.25 -8.77 13.03
CA VAL A 218 -4.59 -8.28 13.37
C VAL A 218 -5.70 -9.11 12.75
N ALA A 219 -5.36 -10.08 11.88
CA ALA A 219 -6.32 -10.97 11.21
C ALA A 219 -5.56 -12.14 10.61
N PRO A 220 -6.26 -13.20 10.16
CA PRO A 220 -5.54 -14.32 9.53
C PRO A 220 -4.74 -13.86 8.32
N PRO A 221 -3.50 -14.31 8.18
CA PRO A 221 -2.65 -13.90 7.07
C PRO A 221 -2.87 -14.74 5.82
N PHE A 222 -2.12 -14.41 4.76
CA PHE A 222 -1.98 -15.14 3.50
C PHE A 222 -3.15 -14.99 2.55
N ARG A 223 -4.02 -14.02 2.76
CA ARG A 223 -5.00 -13.68 1.72
C ARG A 223 -4.27 -13.07 0.53
N VAL A 224 -4.76 -13.41 -0.66
CA VAL A 224 -4.16 -12.97 -1.93
C VAL A 224 -5.25 -12.31 -2.77
N VAL A 225 -4.92 -11.16 -3.35
CA VAL A 225 -5.83 -10.49 -4.27
C VAL A 225 -5.05 -9.98 -5.47
N GLU A 226 -5.76 -9.75 -6.57
CA GLU A 226 -5.20 -9.15 -7.77
C GLU A 226 -5.94 -7.86 -8.07
N ILE A 227 -5.20 -6.83 -8.42
CA ILE A 227 -5.77 -5.53 -8.75
C ILE A 227 -5.11 -4.98 -10.00
N GLU A 228 -5.71 -3.93 -10.56
CA GLU A 228 -5.15 -3.20 -11.69
C GLU A 228 -4.57 -1.88 -11.20
N ILE A 229 -3.37 -1.56 -11.67
CA ILE A 229 -2.79 -0.23 -11.49
C ILE A 229 -2.67 0.38 -12.88
N MET A 230 -3.37 1.49 -13.10
CA MET A 230 -3.40 2.14 -14.42
C MET A 230 -2.39 3.29 -14.44
N TYR A 231 -1.68 3.42 -15.57
CA TYR A 231 -0.69 4.48 -15.70
C TYR A 231 -1.35 5.85 -15.52
N GLY A 232 -0.77 6.67 -14.67
CA GLY A 232 -1.24 8.02 -14.42
C GLY A 232 -2.52 8.12 -13.60
N GLU A 233 -3.10 6.99 -13.18
CA GLU A 233 -4.36 7.00 -12.45
C GLU A 233 -4.28 6.25 -11.12
N GLY A 234 -3.34 5.30 -11.00
CA GLY A 234 -3.21 4.50 -9.80
C GLY A 234 -4.11 3.30 -9.77
N ILE A 235 -4.52 2.87 -8.59
CA ILE A 235 -5.37 1.69 -8.43
C ILE A 235 -6.71 1.92 -9.09
N SER A 236 -7.12 0.97 -9.97
CA SER A 236 -8.35 1.11 -10.73
C SER A 236 -9.55 0.71 -9.88
N LYS A 237 -10.25 1.69 -9.35
CA LYS A 237 -11.44 1.41 -8.56
C LYS A 237 -12.53 0.80 -9.42
N LEU A 238 -12.73 1.34 -10.62
CA LEU A 238 -13.78 0.81 -11.50
C LEU A 238 -13.45 -0.61 -11.96
N GLY A 239 -12.16 -0.90 -12.19
CA GLY A 239 -11.75 -2.27 -12.50
C GLY A 239 -12.05 -3.22 -11.35
N GLU A 240 -11.84 -2.77 -10.11
CA GLU A 240 -12.18 -3.58 -8.95
C GLU A 240 -13.69 -3.86 -8.88
N LEU A 241 -14.51 -2.85 -9.17
CA LEU A 241 -15.95 -3.04 -9.12
C LEU A 241 -16.39 -4.11 -10.13
N ILE A 242 -15.79 -4.11 -11.32
CA ILE A 242 -16.12 -5.13 -12.32
C ILE A 242 -15.63 -6.51 -11.84
N ASP A 243 -14.35 -6.61 -11.46
CA ASP A 243 -13.78 -7.91 -11.08
C ASP A 243 -14.44 -8.48 -9.84
N LEU A 244 -14.58 -7.68 -8.80
CA LEU A 244 -15.22 -8.15 -7.57
C LEU A 244 -16.71 -8.34 -7.77
N GLY A 245 -17.33 -7.51 -8.61
CA GLY A 245 -18.74 -7.67 -8.91
C GLY A 245 -19.02 -9.02 -9.55
N VAL A 246 -18.17 -9.44 -10.48
CA VAL A 246 -18.33 -10.76 -11.10
C VAL A 246 -18.06 -11.86 -10.08
N LYS A 247 -17.00 -11.73 -9.33
CA LYS A 247 -16.63 -12.75 -8.34
C LYS A 247 -17.73 -12.95 -7.29
N GLU A 248 -18.35 -11.85 -6.86
CA GLU A 248 -19.40 -11.92 -5.83
C GLU A 248 -20.80 -12.06 -6.42
N GLU A 249 -20.91 -12.28 -7.72
CA GLU A 249 -22.18 -12.52 -8.42
C GLU A 249 -23.13 -11.33 -8.37
N ILE A 250 -22.58 -10.13 -8.29
CA ILE A 250 -23.36 -8.89 -8.37
C ILE A 250 -23.43 -8.42 -9.80
N VAL A 251 -22.32 -8.57 -10.55
CA VAL A 251 -22.22 -8.28 -11.97
C VAL A 251 -22.16 -9.63 -12.69
N GLU A 252 -22.98 -9.80 -13.72
CA GLU A 252 -23.00 -11.03 -14.49
C GLU A 252 -22.10 -10.90 -15.70
N LYS A 253 -21.34 -11.95 -15.98
CA LYS A 253 -20.48 -11.99 -17.17
C LYS A 253 -20.91 -13.17 -18.02
N SER A 254 -21.26 -12.91 -19.28
CA SER A 254 -21.63 -13.94 -20.25
C SER A 254 -20.81 -13.68 -21.52
N GLY A 255 -19.85 -14.57 -21.79
CA GLY A 255 -18.90 -14.31 -22.86
C GLY A 255 -18.12 -13.05 -22.59
N SER A 256 -18.15 -12.11 -23.52
CA SER A 256 -17.49 -10.82 -23.35
C SER A 256 -18.42 -9.74 -22.79
N TRP A 257 -19.69 -10.08 -22.53
CA TRP A 257 -20.67 -9.09 -22.08
C TRP A 257 -20.82 -9.09 -20.58
N TYR A 258 -20.83 -7.91 -20.01
CA TYR A 258 -21.10 -7.69 -18.60
C TYR A 258 -22.49 -7.09 -18.43
N SER A 259 -23.20 -7.51 -17.37
CA SER A 259 -24.56 -7.06 -17.09
C SER A 259 -24.74 -6.78 -15.60
N TYR A 260 -25.63 -5.84 -15.31
CA TYR A 260 -26.01 -5.54 -13.94
C TYR A 260 -27.52 -5.42 -13.86
N GLU A 261 -28.13 -6.20 -12.96
CA GLU A 261 -29.59 -6.26 -12.80
C GLU A 261 -30.30 -6.47 -14.13
N GLY A 262 -29.78 -7.39 -14.93
CA GLY A 262 -30.39 -7.79 -16.18
C GLY A 262 -30.12 -6.88 -17.36
N GLU A 263 -29.41 -5.77 -17.17
CA GLU A 263 -29.09 -4.84 -18.25
C GLU A 263 -27.62 -4.90 -18.58
N ARG A 264 -27.30 -4.95 -19.88
CA ARG A 264 -25.91 -4.95 -20.32
C ARG A 264 -25.25 -3.63 -19.99
N ILE A 265 -24.04 -3.68 -19.44
CA ILE A 265 -23.27 -2.49 -19.13
C ILE A 265 -22.04 -2.32 -20.02
N GLY A 266 -21.64 -3.38 -20.75
CA GLY A 266 -20.57 -3.22 -21.69
C GLY A 266 -20.08 -4.54 -22.23
N GLN A 267 -19.52 -4.48 -23.44
CA GLN A 267 -18.80 -5.60 -24.01
C GLN A 267 -17.31 -5.39 -23.74
N GLY A 268 -16.74 -6.31 -22.97
CA GLY A 268 -15.37 -6.16 -22.52
C GLY A 268 -15.26 -5.33 -21.26
N LYS A 269 -14.13 -5.49 -20.58
CA LYS A 269 -13.94 -4.85 -19.29
C LYS A 269 -13.80 -3.33 -19.40
N GLU A 270 -13.06 -2.85 -20.39
CA GLU A 270 -12.82 -1.41 -20.50
C GLU A 270 -14.11 -0.66 -20.82
N ASN A 271 -14.97 -1.23 -21.69
CA ASN A 271 -16.26 -0.61 -21.95
C ASN A 271 -17.15 -0.60 -20.72
N SER A 272 -17.08 -1.65 -19.92
CA SER A 272 -17.87 -1.73 -18.70
C SER A 272 -17.37 -0.71 -17.65
N LYS A 273 -16.06 -0.51 -17.56
CA LYS A 273 -15.52 0.53 -16.69
C LYS A 273 -16.02 1.91 -17.13
N ASN A 274 -16.03 2.17 -18.43
CA ASN A 274 -16.52 3.45 -18.95
C ASN A 274 -18.00 3.65 -18.66
N PHE A 275 -18.77 2.58 -18.73
CA PHE A 275 -20.19 2.66 -18.36
C PHE A 275 -20.36 3.08 -16.91
N LEU A 276 -19.57 2.45 -16.01
CA LEU A 276 -19.65 2.80 -14.59
C LEU A 276 -19.17 4.22 -14.34
N LYS A 277 -18.17 4.67 -15.08
CA LYS A 277 -17.69 6.03 -14.95
C LYS A 277 -18.78 7.04 -15.33
N ASP A 278 -19.55 6.73 -16.37
CA ASP A 278 -20.62 7.60 -16.84
C ASP A 278 -21.91 7.47 -16.04
N ASN A 279 -22.01 6.42 -15.21
CA ASN A 279 -23.19 6.16 -14.40
C ASN A 279 -22.78 5.97 -12.93
N PRO A 280 -22.36 7.04 -12.26
CA PRO A 280 -21.81 6.91 -10.89
C PRO A 280 -22.80 6.35 -9.89
N GLU A 281 -24.11 6.55 -10.09
CA GLU A 281 -25.10 5.98 -9.18
C GLU A 281 -25.10 4.44 -9.25
N ILE A 282 -24.87 3.88 -10.45
CA ILE A 282 -24.77 2.43 -10.60
C ILE A 282 -23.46 1.94 -9.97
N ALA A 283 -22.37 2.66 -10.21
CA ALA A 283 -21.08 2.30 -9.61
C ALA A 283 -21.19 2.27 -8.07
N GLN A 284 -21.86 3.25 -7.49
CA GLN A 284 -22.03 3.29 -6.04
C GLN A 284 -22.89 2.13 -5.54
N ALA A 285 -23.93 1.77 -6.29
CA ALA A 285 -24.78 0.63 -5.91
C ALA A 285 -23.98 -0.67 -5.96
N VAL A 286 -23.18 -0.86 -7.00
CA VAL A 286 -22.34 -2.06 -7.12
C VAL A 286 -21.35 -2.12 -5.97
N GLU A 287 -20.70 -0.99 -5.68
CA GLU A 287 -19.72 -0.94 -4.60
C GLU A 287 -20.36 -1.29 -3.25
N ALA A 288 -21.55 -0.75 -2.98
CA ALA A 288 -22.22 -1.02 -1.71
C ALA A 288 -22.53 -2.50 -1.56
N LYS A 289 -22.99 -3.13 -2.64
CA LYS A 289 -23.28 -4.56 -2.60
C LYS A 289 -22.02 -5.39 -2.41
N ILE A 290 -20.93 -5.01 -3.06
CA ILE A 290 -19.66 -5.71 -2.90
C ILE A 290 -19.17 -5.60 -1.47
N ARG A 291 -19.18 -4.39 -0.91
CA ARG A 291 -18.71 -4.21 0.47
C ARG A 291 -19.56 -5.00 1.47
N SER A 292 -20.87 -5.04 1.24
CA SER A 292 -21.74 -5.80 2.09
C SER A 292 -21.41 -7.30 2.04
N LYS A 293 -21.23 -7.84 0.85
CA LYS A 293 -20.90 -9.25 0.68
C LYS A 293 -19.54 -9.62 1.27
N LEU A 294 -18.59 -8.68 1.24
CA LEU A 294 -17.25 -8.94 1.76
C LEU A 294 -17.15 -8.63 3.26
N GLY A 295 -18.21 -8.15 3.88
CA GLY A 295 -18.20 -7.83 5.30
C GLY A 295 -17.45 -6.54 5.63
N LEU A 296 -17.36 -5.62 4.68
CA LEU A 296 -16.62 -4.38 4.87
C LEU A 296 -17.50 -3.20 5.27
N THR A 297 -18.82 -3.34 5.24
CA THR A 297 -19.70 -2.28 5.71
C THR A 297 -19.83 -2.34 7.22
N LYS A 298 -19.66 -1.20 7.88
CA LYS A 298 -19.96 -1.13 9.30
C LYS A 298 -21.48 -1.09 9.49
N ASP A 299 -21.95 -1.90 10.42
CA ASP A 299 -23.36 -1.90 10.77
C ASP A 299 -23.68 -0.55 11.41
N LYS A 300 -24.66 0.16 10.87
CA LYS A 300 -25.03 1.47 11.38
C LYS A 300 -25.52 1.43 12.83
N ASN A 301 -25.89 0.23 13.31
CA ASN A 301 -26.38 0.05 14.67
C ASN A 301 -25.32 -0.46 15.63
N SER A 302 -24.09 -0.59 15.20
CA SER A 302 -23.03 -1.09 16.09
C SER A 302 -22.16 0.05 16.59
N UNK A 303 -22.88 0.77 16.81
CA UNK A 303 -22.36 1.80 17.37
C UNK A 303 -21.56 1.95 17.95
#